data_cdf1576f9e88bfc91f89b95278a0e987
#
_entry.id   cdf1576f9e88bfc91f89b95278a0e987
#
_cell.length_a   1.000
_cell.length_b   1.000
_cell.length_c   1.000
_cell.angle_alpha   90.00
_cell.angle_beta   90.00
_cell.angle_gamma   90.00
#
_symmetry.space_group_name_H-M   'P 1'
#
loop_
_entity.id
_entity.type
_entity.pdbx_description
1 polymer ?
#
loop_
_entity_poly.entity_id
_entity_poly.type
_entity_poly.pdbx_seq_one_letter_code
_entity_poly.pdbx_strand_id
1 'polypeptide(L)'
;MKQIIAGIAVALAALTAPRIGQCEPMLLIDFEGQTTVAWSVVNDGVMGGVSSSDIAATSNGTGVFAGELSLENNGGFASVRATLNRRDLSNFAGLEVRLRGDGRSYQMRLRTDNRFDGIAYRAEFATRADEWTTVRIPFAQFEPTFRGRILTDVPPLDTARIAQVGFLLADKQPGAFALEIASVQTWVESVDSP
;
A
#
# COMPACT_ATOMS: atom_id res chain seq x y z
N MET A 1 74.45 -17.12 5.97
CA MET A 1 73.64 -16.00 6.48
C MET A 1 72.47 -15.75 5.50
N LYS A 2 71.23 -16.14 5.87
CA LYS A 2 70.04 -15.90 5.10
C LYS A 2 69.24 -14.84 5.80
N GLN A 3 69.06 -13.67 5.17
CA GLN A 3 68.22 -12.61 5.66
C GLN A 3 66.75 -12.91 5.27
N ILE A 4 65.87 -12.93 6.25
CA ILE A 4 64.42 -13.04 6.11
C ILE A 4 63.88 -11.60 6.11
N ILE A 5 63.34 -11.18 4.98
CA ILE A 5 62.63 -9.91 4.86
C ILE A 5 61.17 -10.17 5.23
N ALA A 6 60.72 -9.66 6.37
CA ALA A 6 59.33 -9.69 6.78
C ALA A 6 58.57 -8.55 6.09
N GLY A 7 57.68 -8.91 5.18
CA GLY A 7 56.76 -7.95 4.57
C GLY A 7 55.61 -7.60 5.51
N ILE A 8 55.48 -6.32 5.84
CA ILE A 8 54.33 -5.78 6.59
C ILE A 8 53.20 -5.54 5.63
N ALA A 9 52.13 -6.34 5.70
CA ALA A 9 50.89 -6.09 4.99
C ALA A 9 50.07 -5.02 5.75
N VAL A 10 49.98 -3.82 5.19
CA VAL A 10 49.08 -2.78 5.70
C VAL A 10 47.68 -3.07 5.22
N ALA A 11 46.81 -3.54 6.12
CA ALA A 11 45.38 -3.70 5.84
C ALA A 11 44.72 -2.31 5.83
N LEU A 12 44.30 -1.84 4.65
CA LEU A 12 43.55 -0.63 4.49
C LEU A 12 42.08 -0.92 4.91
N ALA A 13 41.73 -0.57 6.14
CA ALA A 13 40.37 -0.61 6.62
C ALA A 13 39.58 0.52 5.92
N ALA A 14 38.75 0.17 4.99
CA ALA A 14 37.79 1.12 4.38
C ALA A 14 36.82 1.54 5.50
N LEU A 15 36.96 2.76 6.02
CA LEU A 15 35.94 3.40 6.84
C LEU A 15 34.72 3.67 5.95
N THR A 16 33.70 2.83 6.08
CA THR A 16 32.36 3.16 5.56
C THR A 16 31.81 4.29 6.43
N ALA A 17 31.81 5.51 5.87
CA ALA A 17 31.16 6.64 6.52
C ALA A 17 29.68 6.30 6.75
N PRO A 18 29.08 6.64 7.91
CA PRO A 18 27.65 6.48 8.12
C PRO A 18 26.91 7.35 7.09
N ARG A 19 26.05 6.72 6.30
CA ARG A 19 25.12 7.43 5.40
C ARG A 19 24.14 8.18 6.29
N ILE A 20 24.39 9.47 6.49
CA ILE A 20 23.49 10.37 7.21
C ILE A 20 22.25 10.55 6.33
N GLY A 21 21.08 10.13 6.81
CA GLY A 21 19.78 10.61 6.36
C GLY A 21 18.97 9.76 5.40
N GLN A 22 19.27 8.47 5.20
CA GLN A 22 18.29 7.61 4.51
C GLN A 22 17.25 7.12 5.52
N CYS A 23 16.00 7.59 5.36
CA CYS A 23 14.87 7.06 6.10
C CYS A 23 14.64 5.61 5.63
N GLU A 24 14.71 4.65 6.57
CA GLU A 24 14.42 3.25 6.23
C GLU A 24 12.94 3.08 5.90
N PRO A 25 12.57 2.25 4.91
CA PRO A 25 11.18 1.96 4.62
C PRO A 25 10.43 1.48 5.86
N MET A 26 9.23 1.98 6.07
CA MET A 26 8.37 1.60 7.19
C MET A 26 7.33 0.58 6.72
N LEU A 27 7.30 -0.59 7.33
CA LEU A 27 6.26 -1.59 7.13
C LEU A 27 4.97 -1.11 7.81
N LEU A 28 3.88 -1.02 7.05
CA LEU A 28 2.56 -0.58 7.52
C LEU A 28 1.60 -1.74 7.71
N ILE A 29 1.63 -2.69 6.80
CA ILE A 29 0.75 -3.87 6.79
C ILE A 29 1.56 -5.07 6.33
N ASP A 30 1.43 -6.15 7.11
CA ASP A 30 1.78 -7.52 6.73
C ASP A 30 0.71 -8.49 7.26
N PHE A 31 0.87 -9.74 6.95
CA PHE A 31 0.02 -10.83 7.44
C PHE A 31 0.83 -11.92 8.13
N GLU A 32 2.12 -11.68 8.38
CA GLU A 32 3.04 -12.56 9.13
C GLU A 32 3.06 -12.25 10.63
N GLY A 33 2.34 -11.20 11.05
CA GLY A 33 2.20 -10.82 12.45
C GLY A 33 3.23 -9.80 12.95
N GLN A 34 4.05 -9.20 12.07
CA GLN A 34 4.94 -8.09 12.42
C GLN A 34 4.14 -6.80 12.63
N THR A 35 3.00 -6.67 11.93
CA THR A 35 2.06 -5.57 12.12
C THR A 35 0.69 -6.12 12.52
N THR A 36 -0.02 -5.38 13.38
CA THR A 36 -1.40 -5.71 13.74
C THR A 36 -2.30 -4.56 13.33
N VAL A 37 -3.19 -4.81 12.38
CA VAL A 37 -4.17 -3.84 11.91
C VAL A 37 -5.58 -4.43 11.97
N ALA A 38 -6.55 -3.60 12.34
CA ALA A 38 -7.95 -3.98 12.29
C ALA A 38 -8.49 -3.69 10.88
N TRP A 39 -9.03 -4.72 10.23
CA TRP A 39 -9.67 -4.63 8.94
C TRP A 39 -11.19 -4.42 9.08
N SER A 40 -11.75 -3.63 8.18
CA SER A 40 -13.18 -3.41 8.03
C SER A 40 -13.56 -3.57 6.57
N VAL A 41 -14.64 -4.29 6.31
CA VAL A 41 -15.25 -4.42 4.99
C VAL A 41 -16.27 -3.30 4.81
N VAL A 42 -16.22 -2.60 3.68
CA VAL A 42 -17.17 -1.54 3.32
C VAL A 42 -17.51 -1.67 1.84
N ASN A 43 -18.60 -2.35 1.54
CA ASN A 43 -19.11 -2.58 0.19
C ASN A 43 -20.28 -1.65 -0.14
N ASP A 44 -20.75 -1.71 -1.36
CA ASP A 44 -21.88 -0.92 -1.88
C ASP A 44 -23.22 -1.23 -1.21
N GLY A 45 -23.31 -2.25 -0.37
CA GLY A 45 -24.46 -2.51 0.49
C GLY A 45 -24.88 -1.32 1.35
N VAL A 46 -23.95 -0.40 1.68
CA VAL A 46 -24.27 0.88 2.34
C VAL A 46 -25.14 1.81 1.50
N MET A 47 -25.29 1.52 0.20
CA MET A 47 -26.14 2.26 -0.74
C MET A 47 -27.24 1.37 -1.38
N GLY A 48 -27.40 0.14 -0.91
CA GLY A 48 -28.36 -0.82 -1.44
C GLY A 48 -27.82 -1.76 -2.52
N GLY A 49 -26.54 -1.68 -2.89
CA GLY A 49 -25.87 -2.64 -3.76
C GLY A 49 -25.74 -4.02 -3.12
N VAL A 50 -25.31 -5.00 -3.89
CA VAL A 50 -25.24 -6.41 -3.46
C VAL A 50 -23.85 -7.02 -3.63
N SER A 51 -22.81 -6.19 -3.85
CA SER A 51 -21.44 -6.67 -3.87
C SER A 51 -21.04 -7.22 -2.50
N SER A 52 -20.25 -8.28 -2.51
CA SER A 52 -19.73 -8.90 -1.29
C SER A 52 -18.21 -9.02 -1.34
N SER A 53 -17.55 -8.87 -0.21
CA SER A 53 -16.11 -9.12 -0.10
C SER A 53 -15.72 -9.46 1.34
N ASP A 54 -14.52 -9.99 1.45
CA ASP A 54 -13.84 -10.21 2.72
C ASP A 54 -12.33 -10.02 2.53
N ILE A 55 -11.60 -9.94 3.65
CA ILE A 55 -10.15 -10.03 3.67
C ILE A 55 -9.71 -11.01 4.74
N ALA A 56 -8.98 -12.04 4.34
CA ALA A 56 -8.54 -13.10 5.23
C ALA A 56 -7.04 -13.34 5.08
N ALA A 57 -6.36 -13.54 6.23
CA ALA A 57 -4.97 -13.99 6.23
C ALA A 57 -4.88 -15.44 5.77
N THR A 58 -3.86 -15.74 4.98
CA THR A 58 -3.53 -17.09 4.53
C THR A 58 -2.44 -17.72 5.40
N SER A 59 -2.27 -19.04 5.30
CA SER A 59 -1.17 -19.74 5.96
C SER A 59 0.22 -19.38 5.41
N ASN A 60 0.29 -18.68 4.28
CA ASN A 60 1.53 -18.29 3.62
C ASN A 60 1.98 -16.87 4.00
N GLY A 61 1.36 -16.24 5.02
CA GLY A 61 1.72 -14.90 5.46
C GLY A 61 1.25 -13.80 4.53
N THR A 62 0.18 -14.03 3.76
CA THR A 62 -0.45 -13.03 2.88
C THR A 62 -1.89 -12.78 3.28
N GLY A 63 -2.50 -11.69 2.84
CA GLY A 63 -3.93 -11.44 2.97
C GLY A 63 -4.62 -11.48 1.62
N VAL A 64 -5.77 -12.12 1.52
CA VAL A 64 -6.56 -12.17 0.29
C VAL A 64 -7.81 -11.32 0.47
N PHE A 65 -7.90 -10.23 -0.28
CA PHE A 65 -9.10 -9.44 -0.49
C PHE A 65 -9.84 -10.02 -1.70
N ALA A 66 -10.95 -10.67 -1.46
CA ALA A 66 -11.72 -11.36 -2.50
C ALA A 66 -13.22 -11.20 -2.30
N GLY A 67 -13.99 -11.45 -3.36
CA GLY A 67 -15.44 -11.35 -3.30
C GLY A 67 -16.10 -11.44 -4.67
N GLU A 68 -17.33 -10.93 -4.72
CA GLU A 68 -18.15 -10.83 -5.92
C GLU A 68 -18.58 -9.37 -6.11
N LEU A 69 -18.18 -8.75 -7.22
CA LEU A 69 -18.63 -7.41 -7.60
C LEU A 69 -19.93 -7.50 -8.37
N SER A 70 -20.94 -6.76 -7.94
CA SER A 70 -22.22 -6.63 -8.62
C SER A 70 -22.49 -5.18 -9.00
N LEU A 71 -23.15 -4.98 -10.14
CA LEU A 71 -23.61 -3.66 -10.60
C LEU A 71 -25.09 -3.43 -10.30
N GLU A 72 -25.77 -4.41 -9.69
CA GLU A 72 -27.18 -4.32 -9.35
C GLU A 72 -27.43 -3.21 -8.32
N ASN A 73 -28.65 -2.64 -8.37
CA ASN A 73 -29.14 -1.63 -7.44
C ASN A 73 -28.23 -0.39 -7.33
N ASN A 74 -27.60 0.03 -8.42
CA ASN A 74 -26.59 1.09 -8.46
C ASN A 74 -25.36 0.81 -7.58
N GLY A 75 -25.08 -0.46 -7.32
CA GLY A 75 -23.85 -0.93 -6.70
C GLY A 75 -22.63 -0.71 -7.61
N GLY A 76 -21.57 -1.43 -7.37
CA GLY A 76 -20.38 -1.44 -8.22
C GLY A 76 -19.09 -1.13 -7.49
N PHE A 77 -19.03 -1.36 -6.17
CA PHE A 77 -17.75 -1.40 -5.46
C PHE A 77 -17.70 -2.41 -4.32
N ALA A 78 -16.52 -2.94 -4.12
CA ALA A 78 -16.16 -3.71 -2.94
C ALA A 78 -14.88 -3.10 -2.34
N SER A 79 -14.77 -2.99 -1.02
CA SER A 79 -13.59 -2.41 -0.39
C SER A 79 -13.31 -2.97 1.00
N VAL A 80 -12.00 -2.91 1.34
CA VAL A 80 -11.49 -3.21 2.68
C VAL A 80 -10.61 -2.06 3.16
N ARG A 81 -10.61 -1.82 4.49
CA ARG A 81 -9.85 -0.74 5.13
C ARG A 81 -9.13 -1.27 6.35
N ALA A 82 -7.83 -1.00 6.42
CA ALA A 82 -7.01 -1.19 7.61
C ALA A 82 -6.92 0.12 8.38
N THR A 83 -7.20 0.08 9.68
CA THR A 83 -6.98 1.23 10.56
C THR A 83 -5.54 1.21 11.06
N LEU A 84 -4.81 2.28 10.78
CA LEU A 84 -3.48 2.55 11.30
C LEU A 84 -3.57 3.46 12.52
N ASN A 85 -2.66 3.26 13.49
CA ASN A 85 -2.53 4.19 14.62
C ASN A 85 -1.83 5.46 14.15
N ARG A 86 -2.52 6.30 13.39
CA ARG A 86 -2.05 7.55 12.78
C ARG A 86 -0.54 7.59 12.55
N ARG A 87 -0.12 7.59 11.31
CA ARG A 87 1.29 7.57 10.90
C ARG A 87 1.67 8.87 10.23
N ASP A 88 2.82 9.40 10.60
CA ASP A 88 3.48 10.48 9.86
C ASP A 88 4.37 9.84 8.79
N LEU A 89 3.96 10.00 7.53
CA LEU A 89 4.66 9.48 6.36
C LEU A 89 5.26 10.61 5.51
N SER A 90 5.40 11.81 6.04
CA SER A 90 5.86 13.00 5.30
C SER A 90 7.30 12.89 4.78
N ASN A 91 8.11 12.02 5.37
CA ASN A 91 9.49 11.79 4.95
C ASN A 91 9.63 10.72 3.83
N PHE A 92 8.52 10.18 3.34
CA PHE A 92 8.51 9.15 2.31
C PHE A 92 7.92 9.67 1.00
N ALA A 93 8.33 9.07 -0.12
CA ALA A 93 7.85 9.45 -1.44
C ALA A 93 6.48 8.83 -1.78
N GLY A 94 6.14 7.70 -1.17
CA GLY A 94 4.91 6.99 -1.46
C GLY A 94 4.80 5.65 -0.75
N LEU A 95 3.88 4.83 -1.25
CA LEU A 95 3.65 3.46 -0.77
C LEU A 95 4.12 2.45 -1.82
N GLU A 96 4.74 1.40 -1.34
CA GLU A 96 5.10 0.22 -2.12
C GLU A 96 4.25 -0.96 -1.64
N VAL A 97 3.58 -1.61 -2.58
CA VAL A 97 2.68 -2.73 -2.30
C VAL A 97 3.16 -3.95 -3.07
N ARG A 98 3.45 -5.04 -2.36
CA ARG A 98 3.71 -6.34 -2.97
C ARG A 98 2.40 -7.13 -3.03
N LEU A 99 1.96 -7.46 -4.23
CA LEU A 99 0.64 -8.05 -4.46
C LEU A 99 0.64 -9.00 -5.66
N ARG A 100 -0.40 -9.84 -5.71
CA ARG A 100 -0.77 -10.68 -6.85
C ARG A 100 -2.26 -10.49 -7.12
N GLY A 101 -2.62 -10.07 -8.32
CA GLY A 101 -4.02 -9.80 -8.69
C GLY A 101 -4.56 -10.78 -9.72
N ASP A 102 -5.75 -10.48 -10.18
CA ASP A 102 -6.54 -11.25 -11.14
C ASP A 102 -6.59 -10.62 -12.55
N GLY A 103 -5.76 -9.59 -12.80
CA GLY A 103 -5.74 -8.82 -14.06
C GLY A 103 -6.67 -7.61 -14.05
N ARG A 104 -7.41 -7.36 -12.97
CA ARG A 104 -8.30 -6.21 -12.81
C ARG A 104 -7.55 -4.97 -12.31
N SER A 105 -8.19 -3.81 -12.40
CA SER A 105 -7.66 -2.54 -11.88
C SER A 105 -8.29 -2.22 -10.53
N TYR A 106 -7.44 -2.00 -9.54
CA TYR A 106 -7.82 -1.68 -8.17
C TYR A 106 -7.46 -0.24 -7.82
N GLN A 107 -8.02 0.25 -6.74
CA GLN A 107 -7.66 1.53 -6.15
C GLN A 107 -7.06 1.31 -4.77
N MET A 108 -5.91 1.93 -4.53
CA MET A 108 -5.44 2.15 -3.16
C MET A 108 -6.11 3.38 -2.60
N ARG A 109 -6.52 3.30 -1.34
CA ARG A 109 -7.26 4.37 -0.65
C ARG A 109 -6.54 4.75 0.63
N LEU A 110 -6.32 6.05 0.81
CA LEU A 110 -5.77 6.61 2.04
C LEU A 110 -6.79 7.55 2.68
N ARG A 111 -6.77 7.61 4.01
CA ARG A 111 -7.55 8.58 4.79
C ARG A 111 -6.69 9.19 5.88
N THR A 112 -6.97 10.44 6.19
CA THR A 112 -6.27 11.21 7.22
C THR A 112 -7.00 11.24 8.57
N ASP A 113 -8.13 10.54 8.64
CA ASP A 113 -8.92 10.34 9.85
C ASP A 113 -9.59 8.95 9.89
N ASN A 114 -10.19 8.62 11.04
CA ASN A 114 -10.87 7.33 11.27
C ASN A 114 -12.39 7.43 11.12
N ARG A 115 -12.94 8.50 10.55
CA ARG A 115 -14.38 8.61 10.32
C ARG A 115 -14.84 7.55 9.31
N PHE A 116 -16.02 7.00 9.56
CA PHE A 116 -16.63 6.02 8.66
C PHE A 116 -16.87 6.62 7.27
N ASP A 117 -17.45 7.82 7.21
CA ASP A 117 -17.71 8.58 5.99
C ASP A 117 -16.87 9.86 5.98
N GLY A 118 -16.27 10.18 4.88
CA GLY A 118 -15.38 11.33 4.73
C GLY A 118 -14.53 11.23 3.47
N ILE A 119 -13.69 12.25 3.29
CA ILE A 119 -12.79 12.30 2.15
C ILE A 119 -11.79 11.13 2.22
N ALA A 120 -11.62 10.46 1.09
CA ALA A 120 -10.55 9.51 0.86
C ALA A 120 -9.70 10.00 -0.30
N TYR A 121 -8.43 9.64 -0.29
CA TYR A 121 -7.51 9.89 -1.38
C TYR A 121 -7.28 8.57 -2.11
N ARG A 122 -7.43 8.57 -3.44
CA ARG A 122 -7.34 7.36 -4.26
C ARG A 122 -6.17 7.44 -5.23
N ALA A 123 -5.55 6.31 -5.49
CA ALA A 123 -4.67 6.09 -6.62
C ALA A 123 -5.02 4.74 -7.26
N GLU A 124 -5.07 4.70 -8.57
CA GLU A 124 -5.41 3.48 -9.32
C GLU A 124 -4.13 2.72 -9.70
N PHE A 125 -4.23 1.40 -9.69
CA PHE A 125 -3.18 0.52 -10.19
C PHE A 125 -3.78 -0.71 -10.86
N ALA A 126 -3.14 -1.14 -11.95
CA ALA A 126 -3.51 -2.36 -12.65
C ALA A 126 -2.75 -3.55 -12.09
N THR A 127 -3.36 -4.73 -12.13
CA THR A 127 -2.72 -5.99 -11.80
C THR A 127 -2.54 -6.86 -13.04
N ARG A 128 -1.70 -7.89 -12.92
CA ARG A 128 -1.60 -8.98 -13.88
C ARG A 128 -2.10 -10.25 -13.24
N ALA A 129 -2.86 -11.04 -14.02
CA ALA A 129 -3.44 -12.27 -13.51
C ALA A 129 -2.34 -13.22 -13.03
N ASP A 130 -2.45 -13.67 -11.78
CA ASP A 130 -1.58 -14.66 -11.12
C ASP A 130 -0.09 -14.28 -11.03
N GLU A 131 0.27 -13.01 -11.29
CA GLU A 131 1.67 -12.54 -11.24
C GLU A 131 1.92 -11.73 -9.96
N TRP A 132 2.95 -12.10 -9.20
CA TRP A 132 3.45 -11.28 -8.10
C TRP A 132 4.18 -10.05 -8.62
N THR A 133 3.66 -8.89 -8.29
CA THR A 133 4.23 -7.60 -8.66
C THR A 133 4.45 -6.72 -7.44
N THR A 134 5.37 -5.78 -7.57
CA THR A 134 5.56 -4.69 -6.61
C THR A 134 5.14 -3.40 -7.28
N VAL A 135 4.09 -2.77 -6.75
CA VAL A 135 3.55 -1.52 -7.27
C VAL A 135 4.00 -0.38 -6.36
N ARG A 136 4.66 0.63 -6.92
CA ARG A 136 5.00 1.88 -6.24
C ARG A 136 4.00 2.96 -6.60
N ILE A 137 3.40 3.56 -5.59
CA ILE A 137 2.37 4.59 -5.72
C ILE A 137 2.88 5.85 -5.01
N PRO A 138 3.38 6.86 -5.73
CA PRO A 138 3.77 8.15 -5.16
C PRO A 138 2.61 8.83 -4.46
N PHE A 139 2.85 9.51 -3.33
CA PHE A 139 1.78 10.24 -2.64
C PHE A 139 1.16 11.35 -3.50
N ALA A 140 1.93 11.90 -4.44
CA ALA A 140 1.44 12.90 -5.40
C ALA A 140 0.38 12.36 -6.38
N GLN A 141 0.24 11.04 -6.54
CA GLN A 141 -0.79 10.43 -7.40
C GLN A 141 -2.14 10.26 -6.70
N PHE A 142 -2.21 10.49 -5.40
CA PHE A 142 -3.46 10.32 -4.66
C PHE A 142 -4.38 11.52 -4.82
N GLU A 143 -5.51 11.32 -5.48
CA GLU A 143 -6.54 12.31 -5.72
C GLU A 143 -7.62 12.26 -4.64
N PRO A 144 -8.06 13.40 -4.09
CA PRO A 144 -9.14 13.44 -3.12
C PRO A 144 -10.47 13.05 -3.75
N THR A 145 -11.25 12.23 -3.04
CA THR A 145 -12.54 11.74 -3.51
C THR A 145 -13.53 11.59 -2.37
N PHE A 146 -14.80 11.79 -2.68
CA PHE A 146 -15.92 11.53 -1.78
C PHE A 146 -17.04 10.83 -2.53
N ARG A 147 -17.45 9.65 -2.05
CA ARG A 147 -18.52 8.83 -2.67
C ARG A 147 -18.33 8.65 -4.18
N GLY A 148 -17.11 8.29 -4.59
CA GLY A 148 -16.74 8.03 -5.98
C GLY A 148 -16.48 9.27 -6.85
N ARG A 149 -16.74 10.50 -6.36
CA ARG A 149 -16.50 11.75 -7.11
C ARG A 149 -15.14 12.31 -6.73
N ILE A 150 -14.34 12.70 -7.72
CA ILE A 150 -13.11 13.48 -7.50
C ILE A 150 -13.50 14.87 -7.01
N LEU A 151 -12.76 15.37 -6.03
CA LEU A 151 -12.94 16.70 -5.46
C LEU A 151 -11.81 17.60 -5.93
N THR A 152 -12.15 18.83 -6.32
CA THR A 152 -11.16 19.84 -6.78
C THR A 152 -10.85 20.91 -5.75
N ASP A 153 -11.75 21.08 -4.76
CA ASP A 153 -11.71 22.18 -3.80
C ASP A 153 -11.22 21.74 -2.41
N VAL A 154 -10.44 20.66 -2.36
CA VAL A 154 -9.87 20.14 -1.11
C VAL A 154 -8.35 20.06 -1.22
N PRO A 155 -7.62 20.21 -0.08
CA PRO A 155 -6.17 20.12 -0.07
C PRO A 155 -5.67 18.77 -0.59
N PRO A 156 -4.44 18.70 -1.10
CA PRO A 156 -3.74 17.45 -1.33
C PRO A 156 -3.67 16.57 -0.08
N LEU A 157 -3.30 15.32 -0.26
CA LEU A 157 -3.12 14.37 0.82
C LEU A 157 -2.11 14.87 1.87
N ASP A 158 -2.57 15.01 3.10
CA ASP A 158 -1.70 15.29 4.24
C ASP A 158 -1.03 13.99 4.72
N THR A 159 0.19 13.76 4.26
CA THR A 159 0.96 12.54 4.54
C THR A 159 1.44 12.43 5.99
N ALA A 160 1.44 13.54 6.75
CA ALA A 160 1.74 13.53 8.18
C ALA A 160 0.61 12.92 9.04
N ARG A 161 -0.55 12.61 8.44
CA ARG A 161 -1.74 12.22 9.19
C ARG A 161 -2.44 10.98 8.66
N ILE A 162 -1.71 10.05 8.05
CA ILE A 162 -2.33 8.83 7.50
C ILE A 162 -2.91 7.99 8.64
N ALA A 163 -4.21 7.77 8.59
CA ALA A 163 -4.98 7.03 9.60
C ALA A 163 -5.53 5.69 9.08
N GLN A 164 -5.82 5.60 7.78
CA GLN A 164 -6.31 4.36 7.17
C GLN A 164 -5.66 4.13 5.80
N VAL A 165 -5.44 2.85 5.52
CA VAL A 165 -5.06 2.33 4.20
C VAL A 165 -6.12 1.32 3.77
N GLY A 166 -6.50 1.31 2.50
CA GLY A 166 -7.50 0.36 2.01
C GLY A 166 -7.32 0.04 0.55
N PHE A 167 -8.03 -1.00 0.13
CA PHE A 167 -8.15 -1.44 -1.26
C PHE A 167 -9.61 -1.39 -1.68
N LEU A 168 -9.86 -0.99 -2.90
CA LEU A 168 -11.18 -0.89 -3.47
C LEU A 168 -11.16 -1.39 -4.91
N LEU A 169 -12.14 -2.20 -5.26
CA LEU A 169 -12.47 -2.57 -6.63
C LEU A 169 -13.72 -1.83 -7.05
N ALA A 170 -13.66 -1.11 -8.18
CA ALA A 170 -14.80 -0.40 -8.78
C ALA A 170 -14.59 -0.22 -10.30
N ASP A 171 -14.09 -1.22 -10.97
CA ASP A 171 -13.75 -1.21 -12.38
C ASP A 171 -14.93 -1.44 -13.32
N LYS A 172 -16.16 -1.52 -12.77
CA LYS A 172 -17.42 -1.75 -13.47
C LYS A 172 -17.51 -3.09 -14.23
N GLN A 173 -16.72 -4.07 -13.81
CA GLN A 173 -16.78 -5.43 -14.33
C GLN A 173 -17.39 -6.32 -13.25
N PRO A 174 -18.65 -6.79 -13.38
CA PRO A 174 -19.25 -7.68 -12.39
C PRO A 174 -18.55 -9.05 -12.40
N GLY A 175 -18.65 -9.75 -11.29
CA GLY A 175 -18.10 -11.10 -11.13
C GLY A 175 -17.09 -11.21 -10.03
N ALA A 176 -16.54 -12.41 -9.88
CA ALA A 176 -15.55 -12.75 -8.88
C ALA A 176 -14.24 -11.95 -9.05
N PHE A 177 -13.61 -11.64 -7.93
CA PHE A 177 -12.31 -10.98 -7.92
C PHE A 177 -11.44 -11.47 -6.77
N ALA A 178 -10.13 -11.36 -6.92
CA ALA A 178 -9.17 -11.66 -5.88
C ALA A 178 -7.90 -10.80 -6.02
N LEU A 179 -7.51 -10.17 -4.91
CA LEU A 179 -6.25 -9.45 -4.76
C LEU A 179 -5.52 -10.01 -3.54
N GLU A 180 -4.42 -10.71 -3.76
CA GLU A 180 -3.55 -11.20 -2.71
C GLU A 180 -2.47 -10.17 -2.40
N ILE A 181 -2.28 -9.85 -1.13
CA ILE A 181 -1.40 -8.80 -0.64
C ILE A 181 -0.39 -9.42 0.31
N ALA A 182 0.89 -9.28 0.02
CA ALA A 182 1.96 -9.71 0.92
C ALA A 182 2.31 -8.60 1.91
N SER A 183 2.47 -7.36 1.44
CA SER A 183 2.84 -6.25 2.31
C SER A 183 2.47 -4.90 1.73
N VAL A 184 2.31 -3.91 2.61
CA VAL A 184 2.28 -2.49 2.30
C VAL A 184 3.35 -1.81 3.13
N GLN A 185 4.28 -1.12 2.49
CA GLN A 185 5.34 -0.37 3.14
C GLN A 185 5.51 1.00 2.49
N THR A 186 6.21 1.89 3.16
CA THR A 186 6.64 3.14 2.55
C THR A 186 7.88 2.92 1.67
N TRP A 187 8.16 3.85 0.77
CA TRP A 187 9.41 3.88 0.04
C TRP A 187 9.98 5.30 0.01
N VAL A 188 11.29 5.40 -0.14
CA VAL A 188 12.00 6.65 -0.33
C VAL A 188 12.51 6.74 -1.75
N GLU A 189 12.47 7.93 -2.33
CA GLU A 189 13.13 8.16 -3.61
C GLU A 189 14.62 7.96 -3.42
N SER A 190 15.24 7.06 -4.20
CA SER A 190 16.68 6.97 -4.24
C SER A 190 17.21 8.29 -4.82
N VAL A 191 17.93 9.07 -4.03
CA VAL A 191 18.74 10.16 -4.56
C VAL A 191 19.89 9.48 -5.31
N ASP A 192 19.69 9.22 -6.61
CA ASP A 192 20.80 8.89 -7.48
C ASP A 192 21.73 10.09 -7.45
N SER A 193 22.87 9.94 -6.78
CA SER A 193 23.94 10.93 -6.87
C SER A 193 24.43 11.01 -8.31
N PRO A 194 24.59 12.19 -8.87
CA PRO A 194 25.08 12.42 -10.23
C PRO A 194 26.50 11.90 -10.43
#